data_72503c1e859cb68cd02ac51371b9dc76
#
_entry.id   72503c1e859cb68cd02ac51371b9dc76
#
_cell.length_a   1.000
_cell.length_b   1.000
_cell.length_c   1.000
_cell.angle_alpha   90.00
_cell.angle_beta   90.00
_cell.angle_gamma   90.00
#
_symmetry.space_group_name_H-M   'P 1'
#
loop_
_entity.id
_entity.type
_entity.pdbx_description
1 polymer ?
#
loop_
_entity_poly.entity_id
_entity_poly.type
_entity_poly.pdbx_seq_one_letter_code
_entity_poly.pdbx_strand_id
1 'polypeptide(L)'
;MFLEDDLTKVNFWFTNDICYQGAWNLEDSIKDGKPRGLTVFGDKWTTIYEALSSLPEKAKKSWFDFDHFYSDIAFPEALPIVFEKKPRKLVDIGGNTAKWAVACCNYDSSVNVTIVDLPGQTAVAEENARKAGFQDRISTHSGNVLAESTVLPAKPDAVWMSQFLDCFSLSQITKILKKVHEAADKDTLVYVLEPLWDKQRFEASAYSLQATSLYFTCMANGNSKMYRFAELKEAVEKAGFKLDCAHHNLGSNAYSLLVFKKA
;
A
#
# COMPACT_ATOMS: atom_id res chain seq x y z
N MET A 1 10.91 19.42 -22.58
CA MET A 1 9.51 19.01 -22.80
C MET A 1 9.14 17.75 -22.00
N PHE A 2 9.76 16.59 -22.18
CA PHE A 2 9.40 15.39 -21.37
C PHE A 2 9.70 15.49 -19.87
N LEU A 3 10.64 16.32 -19.44
CA LEU A 3 11.01 16.50 -18.04
C LEU A 3 10.32 17.68 -17.32
N GLU A 4 9.30 18.26 -17.92
CA GLU A 4 8.50 19.34 -17.30
C GLU A 4 7.20 18.78 -16.71
N ASP A 5 6.77 17.62 -17.17
CA ASP A 5 5.59 16.92 -16.69
C ASP A 5 5.92 15.99 -15.51
N ASP A 6 5.20 16.14 -14.40
CA ASP A 6 5.48 15.41 -13.17
C ASP A 6 5.21 13.91 -13.30
N LEU A 7 4.20 13.49 -14.06
CA LEU A 7 3.95 12.08 -14.35
C LEU A 7 5.17 11.44 -15.03
N THR A 8 5.70 12.10 -16.06
CA THR A 8 6.89 11.63 -16.80
C THR A 8 8.10 11.58 -15.87
N LYS A 9 8.34 12.63 -15.05
CA LYS A 9 9.47 12.68 -14.12
C LYS A 9 9.46 11.52 -13.13
N VAL A 10 8.36 11.33 -12.41
CA VAL A 10 8.31 10.30 -11.36
C VAL A 10 8.50 8.90 -11.94
N ASN A 11 7.93 8.62 -13.11
CA ASN A 11 8.09 7.32 -13.77
C ASN A 11 9.51 7.10 -14.29
N PHE A 12 10.13 8.11 -14.89
CA PHE A 12 11.49 7.98 -15.40
C PHE A 12 12.53 7.85 -14.29
N TRP A 13 12.40 8.65 -13.22
CA TRP A 13 13.32 8.55 -12.09
C TRP A 13 13.15 7.23 -11.34
N PHE A 14 11.91 6.78 -11.10
CA PHE A 14 11.67 5.47 -10.51
C PHE A 14 12.26 4.35 -11.35
N THR A 15 12.02 4.37 -12.67
CA THR A 15 12.58 3.37 -13.58
C THR A 15 14.10 3.39 -13.55
N ASN A 16 14.73 4.57 -13.67
CA ASN A 16 16.19 4.72 -13.73
C ASN A 16 16.88 4.35 -12.42
N ASP A 17 16.33 4.85 -11.28
CA ASP A 17 17.05 4.80 -10.01
C ASP A 17 16.71 3.55 -9.19
N ILE A 18 15.57 2.91 -9.46
CA ILE A 18 15.12 1.72 -8.74
C ILE A 18 15.14 0.48 -9.63
N CYS A 19 14.54 0.51 -10.83
CA CYS A 19 14.23 -0.72 -11.57
C CYS A 19 15.33 -1.15 -12.54
N TYR A 20 15.95 -0.19 -13.24
CA TYR A 20 16.74 -0.47 -14.45
C TYR A 20 17.88 -1.44 -14.22
N GLN A 21 18.73 -1.22 -13.22
CA GLN A 21 19.88 -2.09 -12.95
C GLN A 21 19.43 -3.46 -12.42
N GLY A 22 18.41 -3.50 -11.56
CA GLY A 22 17.91 -4.74 -10.99
C GLY A 22 17.23 -5.65 -12.01
N ALA A 23 16.65 -5.08 -13.08
CA ALA A 23 15.98 -5.84 -14.13
C ALA A 23 16.87 -6.86 -14.86
N TRP A 24 18.21 -6.70 -14.83
CA TRP A 24 19.16 -7.70 -15.35
C TRP A 24 19.06 -9.04 -14.61
N ASN A 25 18.52 -9.07 -13.38
CA ASN A 25 18.36 -10.28 -12.59
C ASN A 25 16.94 -10.87 -12.72
N LEU A 26 16.18 -10.53 -13.77
CA LEU A 26 14.79 -10.98 -13.94
C LEU A 26 14.67 -12.50 -14.00
N GLU A 27 15.54 -13.17 -14.76
CA GLU A 27 15.51 -14.62 -14.90
C GLU A 27 15.72 -15.33 -13.56
N ASP A 28 16.70 -14.88 -12.77
CA ASP A 28 16.97 -15.44 -11.45
C ASP A 28 15.83 -15.14 -10.47
N SER A 29 15.25 -13.95 -10.56
CA SER A 29 14.08 -13.58 -9.74
C SER A 29 12.88 -14.48 -10.00
N ILE A 30 12.61 -14.80 -11.27
CA ILE A 30 11.52 -15.71 -11.67
C ILE A 30 11.79 -17.13 -11.15
N LYS A 31 13.02 -17.64 -11.29
CA LYS A 31 13.40 -18.99 -10.86
C LYS A 31 13.31 -19.16 -9.34
N ASP A 32 13.74 -18.16 -8.61
CA ASP A 32 13.89 -18.25 -7.15
C ASP A 32 12.65 -17.75 -6.38
N GLY A 33 11.76 -17.00 -7.03
CA GLY A 33 10.66 -16.30 -6.37
C GLY A 33 11.13 -15.26 -5.35
N LYS A 34 12.31 -14.63 -5.61
CA LYS A 34 12.95 -13.64 -4.73
C LYS A 34 13.36 -12.40 -5.54
N PRO A 35 13.41 -11.21 -4.94
CA PRO A 35 13.75 -9.98 -5.65
C PRO A 35 15.28 -9.89 -5.87
N ARG A 36 15.81 -10.69 -6.80
CA ARG A 36 17.26 -10.77 -7.05
C ARG A 36 17.85 -9.45 -7.53
N GLY A 37 17.08 -8.61 -8.17
CA GLY A 37 17.48 -7.27 -8.55
C GLY A 37 17.75 -6.33 -7.37
N LEU A 38 17.14 -6.58 -6.22
CA LEU A 38 17.34 -5.78 -5.00
C LEU A 38 18.81 -5.77 -4.55
N THR A 39 19.59 -6.81 -4.91
CA THR A 39 21.00 -6.93 -4.56
C THR A 39 21.88 -5.80 -5.11
N VAL A 40 21.39 -5.02 -6.08
CA VAL A 40 22.12 -3.80 -6.55
C VAL A 40 22.25 -2.74 -5.44
N PHE A 41 21.40 -2.79 -4.42
CA PHE A 41 21.47 -1.92 -3.23
C PHE A 41 22.11 -2.61 -2.02
N GLY A 42 22.36 -3.92 -2.09
CA GLY A 42 22.94 -4.74 -1.04
C GLY A 42 22.15 -6.03 -0.80
N ASP A 43 22.73 -6.94 -0.04
CA ASP A 43 22.22 -8.31 0.19
C ASP A 43 21.58 -8.52 1.58
N LYS A 44 21.37 -7.45 2.33
CA LYS A 44 20.92 -7.49 3.73
C LYS A 44 19.40 -7.67 3.87
N TRP A 45 18.64 -7.37 2.82
CA TRP A 45 17.18 -7.28 2.89
C TRP A 45 16.52 -8.37 2.05
N THR A 46 15.37 -8.81 2.50
CA THR A 46 14.53 -9.78 1.77
C THR A 46 13.51 -9.10 0.88
N THR A 47 13.20 -7.83 1.17
CA THR A 47 12.29 -6.99 0.38
C THR A 47 12.82 -5.55 0.32
N ILE A 48 12.40 -4.81 -0.71
CA ILE A 48 12.74 -3.38 -0.82
C ILE A 48 12.12 -2.57 0.33
N TYR A 49 11.00 -3.01 0.87
CA TYR A 49 10.29 -2.32 1.96
C TYR A 49 11.14 -2.26 3.24
N GLU A 50 11.89 -3.32 3.53
CA GLU A 50 12.87 -3.34 4.62
C GLU A 50 14.07 -2.42 4.34
N ALA A 51 14.40 -2.25 3.06
CA ALA A 51 15.54 -1.44 2.62
C ALA A 51 15.24 0.07 2.57
N LEU A 52 13.97 0.50 2.48
CA LEU A 52 13.58 1.88 2.14
C LEU A 52 14.31 2.94 2.96
N SER A 53 14.43 2.75 4.28
CA SER A 53 15.13 3.70 5.15
C SER A 53 16.63 3.80 4.89
N SER A 54 17.21 2.76 4.29
CA SER A 54 18.66 2.57 4.08
C SER A 54 19.09 2.71 2.62
N LEU A 55 18.16 2.89 1.69
CA LEU A 55 18.48 3.12 0.27
C LEU A 55 19.33 4.38 0.09
N PRO A 56 20.18 4.44 -0.95
CA PRO A 56 20.84 5.69 -1.35
C PRO A 56 19.81 6.81 -1.51
N GLU A 57 20.14 8.02 -1.07
CA GLU A 57 19.19 9.16 -1.01
C GLU A 57 18.46 9.42 -2.34
N LYS A 58 19.15 9.27 -3.47
CA LYS A 58 18.56 9.44 -4.80
C LYS A 58 17.50 8.35 -5.07
N ALA A 59 17.83 7.10 -4.82
CA ALA A 59 16.91 5.97 -5.00
C ALA A 59 15.70 6.07 -4.05
N LYS A 60 15.96 6.40 -2.79
CA LYS A 60 14.92 6.65 -1.78
C LYS A 60 13.95 7.74 -2.24
N LYS A 61 14.49 8.90 -2.68
CA LYS A 61 13.66 9.99 -3.18
C LYS A 61 12.81 9.57 -4.37
N SER A 62 13.39 8.89 -5.35
CA SER A 62 12.68 8.45 -6.55
C SER A 62 11.57 7.43 -6.22
N TRP A 63 11.80 6.57 -5.22
CA TRP A 63 10.79 5.62 -4.76
C TRP A 63 9.61 6.33 -4.09
N PHE A 64 9.87 7.23 -3.14
CA PHE A 64 8.81 7.97 -2.43
C PHE A 64 8.07 8.96 -3.34
N ASP A 65 8.77 9.63 -4.25
CA ASP A 65 8.13 10.53 -5.22
C ASP A 65 7.13 9.77 -6.11
N PHE A 66 7.50 8.54 -6.55
CA PHE A 66 6.63 7.68 -7.33
C PHE A 66 5.43 7.21 -6.50
N ASP A 67 5.67 6.66 -5.32
CA ASP A 67 4.64 6.15 -4.43
C ASP A 67 3.58 7.21 -4.11
N HIS A 68 4.02 8.38 -3.67
CA HIS A 68 3.13 9.48 -3.31
C HIS A 68 2.42 10.12 -4.50
N PHE A 69 3.06 10.18 -5.66
CA PHE A 69 2.40 10.69 -6.87
C PHE A 69 1.16 9.87 -7.22
N TYR A 70 1.23 8.57 -7.01
CA TYR A 70 0.13 7.68 -7.35
C TYR A 70 -0.90 7.51 -6.22
N SER A 71 -0.47 7.39 -4.96
CA SER A 71 -1.37 7.09 -3.85
C SER A 71 -2.29 8.25 -3.47
N ASP A 72 -1.74 9.45 -3.35
CA ASP A 72 -2.42 10.58 -2.74
C ASP A 72 -3.60 11.12 -3.55
N ILE A 73 -3.57 10.91 -4.87
CA ILE A 73 -4.54 11.48 -5.82
C ILE A 73 -5.96 10.92 -5.66
N ALA A 74 -6.11 9.73 -5.09
CA ALA A 74 -7.40 9.11 -4.85
C ALA A 74 -8.01 9.49 -3.48
N PHE A 75 -7.24 10.05 -2.55
CA PHE A 75 -7.69 10.34 -1.19
C PHE A 75 -8.89 11.29 -1.10
N PRO A 76 -8.96 12.39 -1.87
CA PRO A 76 -10.11 13.28 -1.83
C PRO A 76 -11.44 12.59 -2.18
N GLU A 77 -11.42 11.60 -3.07
CA GLU A 77 -12.60 10.84 -3.47
C GLU A 77 -12.88 9.66 -2.50
N ALA A 78 -11.85 9.10 -1.87
CA ALA A 78 -11.97 8.01 -0.91
C ALA A 78 -12.48 8.47 0.46
N LEU A 79 -12.08 9.65 0.93
CA LEU A 79 -12.46 10.19 2.25
C LEU A 79 -13.96 10.21 2.47
N PRO A 80 -14.81 10.78 1.58
CA PRO A 80 -16.27 10.77 1.77
C PRO A 80 -16.86 9.35 1.91
N ILE A 81 -16.30 8.37 1.18
CA ILE A 81 -16.75 6.98 1.21
C ILE A 81 -16.41 6.35 2.56
N VAL A 82 -15.16 6.51 3.02
CA VAL A 82 -14.69 5.95 4.30
C VAL A 82 -15.44 6.58 5.48
N PHE A 83 -15.68 7.90 5.41
CA PHE A 83 -16.33 8.65 6.49
C PHE A 83 -17.86 8.67 6.42
N GLU A 84 -18.49 8.00 5.45
CA GLU A 84 -19.96 7.83 5.45
C GLU A 84 -20.47 7.21 6.75
N LYS A 85 -19.72 6.24 7.30
CA LYS A 85 -20.04 5.57 8.58
C LYS A 85 -19.40 6.23 9.82
N LYS A 86 -18.73 7.38 9.65
CA LYS A 86 -18.13 8.18 10.74
C LYS A 86 -17.23 7.36 11.68
N PRO A 87 -16.21 6.65 11.17
CA PRO A 87 -15.31 5.86 12.00
C PRO A 87 -14.56 6.78 12.98
N ARG A 88 -14.46 6.35 14.25
CA ARG A 88 -13.70 7.03 15.29
C ARG A 88 -12.34 6.39 15.53
N LYS A 89 -12.26 5.08 15.29
CA LYS A 89 -11.03 4.29 15.41
C LYS A 89 -10.70 3.69 14.05
N LEU A 90 -9.72 4.25 13.38
CA LEU A 90 -9.25 3.77 12.10
C LEU A 90 -7.86 3.15 12.26
N VAL A 91 -7.66 1.96 11.69
CA VAL A 91 -6.34 1.32 11.58
C VAL A 91 -5.89 1.43 10.14
N ASP A 92 -4.72 2.06 9.93
CA ASP A 92 -4.06 2.27 8.65
C ASP A 92 -2.89 1.28 8.54
N ILE A 93 -3.07 0.21 7.76
CA ILE A 93 -2.04 -0.83 7.60
C ILE A 93 -1.20 -0.51 6.36
N GLY A 94 0.10 -0.32 6.56
CA GLY A 94 1.00 0.17 5.52
C GLY A 94 0.91 1.69 5.36
N GLY A 95 0.63 2.43 6.45
CA GLY A 95 0.40 3.88 6.41
C GLY A 95 1.64 4.72 6.10
N ASN A 96 2.80 4.09 5.93
CA ASN A 96 4.05 4.65 5.41
C ASN A 96 4.41 5.99 6.07
N THR A 97 4.29 7.10 5.37
CA THR A 97 4.64 8.46 5.85
C THR A 97 3.49 9.19 6.54
N ALA A 98 2.39 8.51 6.91
CA ALA A 98 1.19 9.03 7.56
C ALA A 98 0.31 9.96 6.68
N LYS A 99 0.47 9.97 5.37
CA LYS A 99 -0.30 10.89 4.51
C LYS A 99 -1.81 10.66 4.58
N TRP A 100 -2.25 9.40 4.52
CA TRP A 100 -3.67 9.07 4.69
C TRP A 100 -4.18 9.42 6.09
N ALA A 101 -3.43 9.08 7.14
CA ALA A 101 -3.80 9.38 8.51
C ALA A 101 -3.97 10.88 8.76
N VAL A 102 -3.05 11.71 8.22
CA VAL A 102 -3.14 13.17 8.27
C VAL A 102 -4.36 13.67 7.48
N ALA A 103 -4.63 13.10 6.29
CA ALA A 103 -5.80 13.46 5.50
C ALA A 103 -7.11 13.14 6.26
N CYS A 104 -7.20 11.97 6.92
CA CYS A 104 -8.33 11.61 7.78
C CYS A 104 -8.53 12.60 8.93
N CYS A 105 -7.45 12.97 9.64
CA CYS A 105 -7.52 13.90 10.76
C CYS A 105 -7.90 15.33 10.35
N ASN A 106 -7.55 15.73 9.13
CA ASN A 106 -8.02 16.99 8.55
C ASN A 106 -9.49 16.93 8.13
N TYR A 107 -9.95 15.77 7.66
CA TYR A 107 -11.31 15.58 7.18
C TYR A 107 -12.33 15.49 8.32
N ASP A 108 -11.99 14.79 9.39
CA ASP A 108 -12.88 14.59 10.55
C ASP A 108 -12.12 14.84 11.86
N SER A 109 -12.67 15.72 12.70
CA SER A 109 -12.03 16.11 13.97
C SER A 109 -12.15 15.05 15.07
N SER A 110 -12.97 14.01 14.88
CA SER A 110 -13.25 12.98 15.88
C SER A 110 -12.53 11.66 15.66
N VAL A 111 -11.89 11.45 14.50
CA VAL A 111 -11.17 10.23 14.18
C VAL A 111 -9.81 10.17 14.86
N ASN A 112 -9.48 8.98 15.36
CA ASN A 112 -8.14 8.60 15.77
C ASN A 112 -7.63 7.51 14.82
N VAL A 113 -6.38 7.64 14.36
CA VAL A 113 -5.76 6.72 13.42
C VAL A 113 -4.59 6.01 14.10
N THR A 114 -4.55 4.69 14.01
CA THR A 114 -3.37 3.90 14.38
C THR A 114 -2.72 3.36 13.12
N ILE A 115 -1.51 3.80 12.83
CA ILE A 115 -0.71 3.32 11.70
C ILE A 115 0.02 2.04 12.13
N VAL A 116 -0.12 0.98 11.33
CA VAL A 116 0.62 -0.28 11.51
C VAL A 116 1.60 -0.43 10.36
N ASP A 117 2.90 -0.38 10.66
CA ASP A 117 3.95 -0.48 9.63
C ASP A 117 5.28 -0.97 10.24
N LEU A 118 6.28 -1.17 9.39
CA LEU A 118 7.64 -1.52 9.80
C LEU A 118 8.27 -0.39 10.64
N PRO A 119 9.21 -0.70 11.55
CA PRO A 119 9.79 0.30 12.47
C PRO A 119 10.38 1.53 11.79
N GLY A 120 10.98 1.37 10.59
CA GLY A 120 11.54 2.50 9.84
C GLY A 120 10.46 3.47 9.35
N GLN A 121 9.32 2.96 8.91
CA GLN A 121 8.18 3.74 8.43
C GLN A 121 7.43 4.39 9.60
N THR A 122 7.19 3.67 10.69
CA THR A 122 6.48 4.24 11.85
C THR A 122 7.24 5.42 12.46
N ALA A 123 8.56 5.41 12.48
CA ALA A 123 9.36 6.55 12.93
C ALA A 123 9.16 7.80 12.06
N VAL A 124 9.06 7.62 10.74
CA VAL A 124 8.77 8.72 9.80
C VAL A 124 7.33 9.19 9.96
N ALA A 125 6.38 8.26 10.13
CA ALA A 125 4.97 8.57 10.34
C ALA A 125 4.74 9.41 11.60
N GLU A 126 5.38 9.07 12.72
CA GLU A 126 5.32 9.84 13.98
C GLU A 126 5.82 11.26 13.80
N GLU A 127 6.97 11.43 13.14
CA GLU A 127 7.53 12.78 12.89
C GLU A 127 6.62 13.59 11.98
N ASN A 128 6.02 12.99 10.95
CA ASN A 128 5.08 13.66 10.05
C ASN A 128 3.75 14.01 10.76
N ALA A 129 3.22 13.12 11.59
CA ALA A 129 2.05 13.38 12.43
C ALA A 129 2.28 14.55 13.36
N ARG A 130 3.47 14.63 14.00
CA ARG A 130 3.87 15.74 14.86
C ARG A 130 3.98 17.05 14.08
N LYS A 131 4.61 17.04 12.90
CA LYS A 131 4.71 18.22 12.03
C LYS A 131 3.36 18.74 11.58
N ALA A 132 2.40 17.83 11.36
CA ALA A 132 1.03 18.16 10.99
C ALA A 132 0.15 18.60 12.19
N GLY A 133 0.65 18.49 13.43
CA GLY A 133 -0.09 18.84 14.65
C GLY A 133 -1.11 17.79 15.09
N PHE A 134 -0.94 16.52 14.67
CA PHE A 134 -1.88 15.44 14.95
C PHE A 134 -1.30 14.32 15.84
N GLN A 135 -0.21 14.59 16.59
CA GLN A 135 0.42 13.61 17.47
C GLN A 135 -0.51 13.04 18.55
N ASP A 136 -1.58 13.73 18.89
CA ASP A 136 -2.57 13.28 19.87
C ASP A 136 -3.67 12.39 19.26
N ARG A 137 -3.76 12.35 17.94
CA ARG A 137 -4.80 11.59 17.21
C ARG A 137 -4.24 10.54 16.24
N ILE A 138 -2.94 10.61 15.94
CA ILE A 138 -2.24 9.62 15.13
C ILE A 138 -1.25 8.91 16.02
N SER A 139 -1.43 7.61 16.18
CA SER A 139 -0.49 6.72 16.90
C SER A 139 0.10 5.71 15.93
N THR A 140 1.21 5.08 16.33
CA THR A 140 1.87 4.04 15.53
C THR A 140 1.94 2.72 16.29
N HIS A 141 1.96 1.64 15.54
CA HIS A 141 2.18 0.28 16.01
C HIS A 141 3.20 -0.39 15.09
N SER A 142 4.46 -0.43 15.55
CA SER A 142 5.56 -0.99 14.76
C SER A 142 5.50 -2.51 14.74
N GLY A 143 5.50 -3.10 13.53
CA GLY A 143 5.55 -4.54 13.37
C GLY A 143 5.45 -4.99 11.92
N ASN A 144 6.02 -6.15 11.63
CA ASN A 144 5.81 -6.81 10.35
C ASN A 144 4.47 -7.58 10.41
N VAL A 145 3.50 -7.19 9.61
CA VAL A 145 2.15 -7.81 9.59
C VAL A 145 2.17 -9.30 9.23
N LEU A 146 3.23 -9.79 8.59
CA LEU A 146 3.42 -11.21 8.30
C LEU A 146 3.95 -12.00 9.52
N ALA A 147 4.57 -11.33 10.50
CA ALA A 147 5.09 -11.99 11.69
C ALA A 147 3.95 -12.38 12.63
N GLU A 148 3.98 -13.58 13.19
CA GLU A 148 2.94 -14.06 14.11
C GLU A 148 2.86 -13.21 15.39
N SER A 149 3.97 -12.64 15.82
CA SER A 149 4.06 -11.76 16.99
C SER A 149 3.35 -10.41 16.81
N THR A 150 3.08 -9.97 15.58
CA THR A 150 2.38 -8.71 15.33
C THR A 150 0.89 -8.90 15.54
N VAL A 151 0.36 -8.31 16.61
CA VAL A 151 -1.07 -8.27 16.94
C VAL A 151 -1.64 -6.93 16.51
N LEU A 152 -2.69 -6.92 15.72
CA LEU A 152 -3.32 -5.69 15.26
C LEU A 152 -4.19 -5.03 16.35
N PRO A 153 -4.34 -3.70 16.34
CA PRO A 153 -5.25 -2.99 17.24
C PRO A 153 -6.68 -3.57 17.16
N ALA A 154 -7.24 -3.88 18.32
CA ALA A 154 -8.52 -4.59 18.40
C ALA A 154 -9.73 -3.66 18.19
N LYS A 155 -10.76 -4.19 17.55
CA LYS A 155 -12.06 -3.56 17.33
C LYS A 155 -11.98 -2.16 16.73
N PRO A 156 -11.31 -1.99 15.57
CA PRO A 156 -11.40 -0.76 14.82
C PRO A 156 -12.79 -0.62 14.19
N ASP A 157 -13.24 0.62 14.00
CA ASP A 157 -14.45 0.89 13.20
C ASP A 157 -14.14 0.71 11.70
N ALA A 158 -12.93 1.07 11.30
CA ALA A 158 -12.43 0.95 9.93
C ALA A 158 -10.98 0.46 9.89
N VAL A 159 -10.69 -0.41 8.92
CA VAL A 159 -9.33 -0.78 8.53
C VAL A 159 -9.09 -0.27 7.12
N TRP A 160 -7.99 0.41 6.90
CA TRP A 160 -7.57 0.95 5.62
C TRP A 160 -6.28 0.30 5.16
N MET A 161 -6.22 -0.07 3.89
CA MET A 161 -5.03 -0.54 3.18
C MET A 161 -5.02 0.09 1.79
N SER A 162 -3.97 0.82 1.45
CA SER A 162 -3.82 1.51 0.17
C SER A 162 -2.46 1.20 -0.44
N GLN A 163 -2.44 0.70 -1.67
CA GLN A 163 -1.22 0.25 -2.36
C GLN A 163 -0.36 -0.61 -1.43
N PHE A 164 -1.01 -1.49 -0.73
CA PHE A 164 -0.41 -2.32 0.30
C PHE A 164 -0.52 -3.81 -0.02
N LEU A 165 -1.67 -4.27 -0.48
CA LEU A 165 -1.88 -5.69 -0.74
C LEU A 165 -1.15 -6.16 -2.01
N ASP A 166 -0.92 -5.29 -2.98
CA ASP A 166 -0.08 -5.57 -4.15
C ASP A 166 1.40 -5.84 -3.79
N CYS A 167 1.82 -5.47 -2.57
CA CYS A 167 3.13 -5.80 -2.03
C CYS A 167 3.27 -7.24 -1.53
N PHE A 168 2.24 -8.09 -1.63
CA PHE A 168 2.22 -9.44 -1.06
C PHE A 168 1.66 -10.47 -2.04
N SER A 169 2.11 -11.73 -1.92
CA SER A 169 1.48 -12.84 -2.63
C SER A 169 0.05 -13.08 -2.15
N LEU A 170 -0.81 -13.70 -2.96
CA LEU A 170 -2.20 -14.00 -2.58
C LEU A 170 -2.32 -14.80 -1.27
N SER A 171 -1.36 -15.70 -1.00
CA SER A 171 -1.32 -16.44 0.26
C SER A 171 -0.97 -15.55 1.45
N GLN A 172 -0.04 -14.62 1.27
CA GLN A 172 0.31 -13.63 2.30
C GLN A 172 -0.84 -12.65 2.54
N ILE A 173 -1.50 -12.18 1.48
CA ILE A 173 -2.73 -11.35 1.57
C ILE A 173 -3.77 -12.03 2.44
N THR A 174 -4.07 -13.32 2.17
CA THR A 174 -5.02 -14.08 2.98
C THR A 174 -4.56 -14.20 4.44
N LYS A 175 -3.25 -14.38 4.70
CA LYS A 175 -2.68 -14.44 6.06
C LYS A 175 -2.85 -13.11 6.80
N ILE A 176 -2.53 -11.98 6.14
CA ILE A 176 -2.69 -10.65 6.70
C ILE A 176 -4.17 -10.40 7.05
N LEU A 177 -5.05 -10.68 6.11
CA LEU A 177 -6.49 -10.43 6.28
C LEU A 177 -7.14 -11.33 7.32
N LYS A 178 -6.61 -12.54 7.59
CA LYS A 178 -7.03 -13.35 8.75
C LYS A 178 -6.73 -12.64 10.06
N LYS A 179 -5.58 -11.98 10.21
CA LYS A 179 -5.27 -11.16 11.40
C LYS A 179 -6.20 -9.95 11.50
N VAL A 180 -6.50 -9.31 10.36
CA VAL A 180 -7.50 -8.23 10.32
C VAL A 180 -8.86 -8.77 10.77
N HIS A 181 -9.25 -9.96 10.31
CA HIS A 181 -10.50 -10.59 10.71
C HIS A 181 -10.54 -10.89 12.21
N GLU A 182 -9.45 -11.36 12.81
CA GLU A 182 -9.36 -11.59 14.26
C GLU A 182 -9.49 -10.29 15.07
N ALA A 183 -8.87 -9.20 14.59
CA ALA A 183 -8.93 -7.89 15.25
C ALA A 183 -10.28 -7.18 15.05
N ALA A 184 -10.96 -7.41 13.93
CA ALA A 184 -12.19 -6.74 13.53
C ALA A 184 -13.40 -7.18 14.37
N ASP A 185 -14.34 -6.25 14.60
CA ASP A 185 -15.68 -6.54 15.12
C ASP A 185 -16.64 -6.83 13.94
N LYS A 186 -17.90 -7.21 14.25
CA LYS A 186 -18.94 -7.46 13.25
C LYS A 186 -19.30 -6.24 12.40
N ASP A 187 -19.12 -5.05 12.94
CA ASP A 187 -19.46 -3.77 12.31
C ASP A 187 -18.22 -3.09 11.66
N THR A 188 -17.02 -3.67 11.81
CA THR A 188 -15.80 -3.17 11.19
C THR A 188 -15.89 -3.24 9.67
N LEU A 189 -15.61 -2.13 8.99
CA LEU A 189 -15.43 -2.09 7.54
C LEU A 189 -13.94 -2.13 7.18
N VAL A 190 -13.62 -2.92 6.15
CA VAL A 190 -12.26 -3.03 5.62
C VAL A 190 -12.23 -2.40 4.24
N TYR A 191 -11.41 -1.38 4.09
CA TYR A 191 -11.25 -0.60 2.87
C TYR A 191 -9.91 -0.95 2.22
N VAL A 192 -9.94 -1.34 0.96
CA VAL A 192 -8.77 -1.70 0.17
C VAL A 192 -8.74 -0.83 -1.09
N LEU A 193 -7.75 0.05 -1.18
CA LEU A 193 -7.53 0.93 -2.32
C LEU A 193 -6.35 0.42 -3.15
N GLU A 194 -6.63 -0.12 -4.33
CA GLU A 194 -5.60 -0.72 -5.20
C GLU A 194 -5.78 -0.33 -6.67
N PRO A 195 -4.69 -0.21 -7.44
CA PRO A 195 -4.75 0.02 -8.88
C PRO A 195 -4.97 -1.31 -9.61
N LEU A 196 -6.20 -1.80 -9.66
CA LEU A 196 -6.54 -3.06 -10.33
C LEU A 196 -6.43 -2.91 -11.85
N TRP A 197 -5.58 -3.73 -12.49
CA TRP A 197 -5.29 -3.53 -13.90
C TRP A 197 -6.48 -3.83 -14.83
N ASP A 198 -7.40 -4.72 -14.45
CA ASP A 198 -8.61 -5.06 -15.20
C ASP A 198 -9.78 -4.06 -14.96
N LYS A 199 -9.55 -3.02 -14.15
CA LYS A 199 -10.50 -1.93 -13.87
C LYS A 199 -10.02 -0.57 -14.39
N GLN A 200 -8.98 -0.57 -15.20
CA GLN A 200 -8.46 0.66 -15.79
C GLN A 200 -9.35 1.19 -16.92
N ARG A 201 -9.38 2.53 -17.07
CA ARG A 201 -10.16 3.22 -18.11
C ARG A 201 -9.63 2.97 -19.54
N PHE A 202 -8.31 2.77 -19.64
CA PHE A 202 -7.61 2.65 -20.92
C PHE A 202 -6.76 1.38 -20.95
N GLU A 203 -6.69 0.74 -22.12
CA GLU A 203 -5.82 -0.43 -22.33
C GLU A 203 -4.35 -0.12 -22.07
N ALA A 204 -3.88 1.07 -22.42
CA ALA A 204 -2.52 1.51 -22.15
C ALA A 204 -2.23 1.55 -20.63
N SER A 205 -3.19 1.99 -19.81
CA SER A 205 -3.05 1.98 -18.34
C SER A 205 -3.02 0.56 -17.79
N ALA A 206 -3.89 -0.32 -18.30
CA ALA A 206 -3.91 -1.73 -17.93
C ALA A 206 -2.57 -2.42 -18.27
N TYR A 207 -2.04 -2.17 -19.45
CA TYR A 207 -0.74 -2.68 -19.89
C TYR A 207 0.39 -2.15 -19.00
N SER A 208 0.39 -0.86 -18.69
CA SER A 208 1.40 -0.21 -17.86
C SER A 208 1.44 -0.83 -16.45
N LEU A 209 0.27 -1.05 -15.83
CA LEU A 209 0.18 -1.71 -14.53
C LEU A 209 0.68 -3.16 -14.59
N GLN A 210 0.31 -3.92 -15.63
CA GLN A 210 0.84 -5.28 -15.80
C GLN A 210 2.37 -5.27 -15.93
N ALA A 211 2.94 -4.32 -16.69
CA ALA A 211 4.38 -4.16 -16.82
C ALA A 211 5.05 -3.80 -15.49
N THR A 212 4.39 -3.03 -14.62
CA THR A 212 4.88 -2.71 -13.26
C THR A 212 5.07 -3.97 -12.40
N SER A 213 4.40 -5.08 -12.75
CA SER A 213 4.64 -6.37 -12.08
C SER A 213 6.10 -6.84 -12.15
N LEU A 214 6.86 -6.39 -13.12
CA LEU A 214 8.31 -6.67 -13.21
C LEU A 214 9.09 -6.07 -12.03
N TYR A 215 8.68 -4.88 -11.57
CA TYR A 215 9.25 -4.29 -10.35
C TYR A 215 9.01 -5.17 -9.13
N PHE A 216 7.81 -5.67 -8.93
CA PHE A 216 7.49 -6.56 -7.80
C PHE A 216 8.33 -7.84 -7.86
N THR A 217 8.47 -8.41 -9.06
CA THR A 217 9.26 -9.63 -9.28
C THR A 217 10.76 -9.40 -9.04
N CYS A 218 11.34 -8.33 -9.61
CA CYS A 218 12.79 -8.13 -9.58
C CYS A 218 13.30 -7.41 -8.35
N MET A 219 12.56 -6.41 -7.87
CA MET A 219 13.03 -5.44 -6.89
C MET A 219 12.31 -5.51 -5.57
N ALA A 220 10.96 -5.66 -5.57
CA ALA A 220 10.18 -5.46 -4.36
C ALA A 220 10.24 -6.66 -3.42
N ASN A 221 9.71 -7.82 -3.83
CA ASN A 221 9.57 -9.00 -2.97
C ASN A 221 9.71 -10.34 -3.71
N GLY A 222 9.67 -10.36 -5.04
CA GLY A 222 9.84 -11.57 -5.86
C GLY A 222 8.59 -12.44 -6.02
N ASN A 223 7.47 -12.14 -5.36
CA ASN A 223 6.32 -13.04 -5.28
C ASN A 223 4.95 -12.36 -5.37
N SER A 224 4.89 -11.08 -5.67
CA SER A 224 3.66 -10.34 -5.89
C SER A 224 3.60 -9.70 -7.28
N LYS A 225 2.49 -9.05 -7.57
CA LYS A 225 2.22 -8.42 -8.87
C LYS A 225 1.06 -7.43 -8.75
N MET A 226 0.82 -6.66 -9.78
CA MET A 226 -0.47 -5.97 -9.94
C MET A 226 -1.59 -6.99 -10.15
N TYR A 227 -2.62 -6.95 -9.30
CA TYR A 227 -3.69 -7.94 -9.28
C TYR A 227 -4.89 -7.52 -10.14
N ARG A 228 -5.69 -8.53 -10.53
CA ARG A 228 -7.05 -8.34 -11.02
C ARG A 228 -8.03 -8.26 -9.87
N PHE A 229 -9.15 -7.60 -10.11
CA PHE A 229 -10.25 -7.53 -9.15
C PHE A 229 -10.66 -8.90 -8.59
N ALA A 230 -10.84 -9.90 -9.46
CA ALA A 230 -11.28 -11.22 -9.05
C ALA A 230 -10.25 -11.93 -8.15
N GLU A 231 -8.94 -11.80 -8.44
CA GLU A 231 -7.87 -12.43 -7.66
C GLU A 231 -7.80 -11.83 -6.24
N LEU A 232 -7.82 -10.49 -6.15
CA LEU A 232 -7.76 -9.79 -4.87
C LEU A 232 -9.02 -10.05 -4.04
N LYS A 233 -10.20 -9.93 -4.64
CA LYS A 233 -11.48 -10.23 -4.00
C LYS A 233 -11.50 -11.64 -3.40
N GLU A 234 -11.11 -12.66 -4.18
CA GLU A 234 -11.07 -14.05 -3.71
C GLU A 234 -10.12 -14.23 -2.52
N ALA A 235 -8.94 -13.57 -2.54
CA ALA A 235 -8.00 -13.65 -1.41
C ALA A 235 -8.58 -13.05 -0.13
N VAL A 236 -9.32 -11.94 -0.23
CA VAL A 236 -10.01 -11.29 0.89
C VAL A 236 -11.15 -12.18 1.40
N GLU A 237 -11.94 -12.76 0.51
CA GLU A 237 -13.05 -13.65 0.87
C GLU A 237 -12.57 -14.93 1.56
N LYS A 238 -11.44 -15.50 1.14
CA LYS A 238 -10.79 -16.64 1.82
C LYS A 238 -10.37 -16.33 3.28
N ALA A 239 -10.22 -15.07 3.62
CA ALA A 239 -9.92 -14.63 4.98
C ALA A 239 -11.16 -14.42 5.86
N GLY A 240 -12.38 -14.67 5.36
CA GLY A 240 -13.62 -14.57 6.12
C GLY A 240 -14.36 -13.24 5.94
N PHE A 241 -14.04 -12.48 4.92
CA PHE A 241 -14.76 -11.26 4.55
C PHE A 241 -15.65 -11.50 3.34
N LYS A 242 -16.61 -10.61 3.13
CA LYS A 242 -17.41 -10.53 1.91
C LYS A 242 -17.39 -9.11 1.37
N LEU A 243 -17.38 -8.96 0.07
CA LEU A 243 -17.48 -7.66 -0.60
C LEU A 243 -18.84 -7.04 -0.29
N ASP A 244 -18.82 -5.81 0.19
CA ASP A 244 -20.03 -5.00 0.41
C ASP A 244 -20.32 -4.10 -0.79
N CYS A 245 -19.32 -3.31 -1.21
CA CYS A 245 -19.38 -2.51 -2.43
C CYS A 245 -17.98 -2.29 -3.02
N ALA A 246 -17.96 -1.80 -4.26
CA ALA A 246 -16.74 -1.44 -4.97
C ALA A 246 -16.94 -0.13 -5.71
N HIS A 247 -16.01 0.79 -5.53
CA HIS A 247 -15.93 2.07 -6.23
C HIS A 247 -14.72 2.04 -7.14
N HIS A 248 -14.95 2.19 -8.43
CA HIS A 248 -13.88 2.17 -9.44
C HIS A 248 -13.62 3.57 -10.00
N ASN A 249 -12.46 3.77 -10.59
CA ASN A 249 -12.07 5.01 -11.25
C ASN A 249 -11.88 6.22 -10.31
N LEU A 250 -11.44 6.00 -9.07
CA LEU A 250 -11.08 7.08 -8.16
C LEU A 250 -9.76 7.72 -8.60
N GLY A 251 -9.73 9.03 -8.53
CA GLY A 251 -8.58 9.83 -8.95
C GLY A 251 -8.30 9.73 -10.46
N SER A 252 -7.28 10.45 -10.92
CA SER A 252 -6.87 10.43 -12.33
C SER A 252 -6.30 9.07 -12.76
N ASN A 253 -5.79 8.28 -11.81
CA ASN A 253 -5.12 7.00 -12.05
C ASN A 253 -6.06 5.78 -11.92
N ALA A 254 -7.37 6.02 -11.87
CA ALA A 254 -8.42 4.99 -11.87
C ALA A 254 -8.23 3.90 -10.79
N TYR A 255 -7.99 4.32 -9.55
CA TYR A 255 -7.98 3.41 -8.40
C TYR A 255 -9.33 2.76 -8.16
N SER A 256 -9.30 1.60 -7.55
CA SER A 256 -10.50 0.90 -7.08
C SER A 256 -10.49 0.83 -5.57
N LEU A 257 -11.52 1.37 -4.92
CA LEU A 257 -11.77 1.22 -3.49
C LEU A 257 -12.78 0.11 -3.29
N LEU A 258 -12.34 -0.98 -2.68
CA LEU A 258 -13.15 -2.14 -2.35
C LEU A 258 -13.50 -2.07 -0.87
N VAL A 259 -14.77 -2.21 -0.54
CA VAL A 259 -15.27 -2.20 0.83
C VAL A 259 -15.74 -3.59 1.20
N PHE A 260 -15.18 -4.13 2.28
CA PHE A 260 -15.51 -5.46 2.77
C PHE A 260 -16.05 -5.40 4.21
N LYS A 261 -16.85 -6.39 4.57
CA LYS A 261 -17.31 -6.64 5.93
C LYS A 261 -17.15 -8.11 6.29
N LYS A 262 -17.18 -8.45 7.54
CA LYS A 262 -17.19 -9.85 7.97
C LYS A 262 -18.31 -10.64 7.30
N ALA A 263 -18.01 -11.87 6.86
CA ALA A 263 -18.96 -12.75 6.20
C ALA A 263 -19.99 -13.32 7.19
#